data_cabe9a2df31db088c33203f0ef781c12
#
_entry.id   cabe9a2df31db088c33203f0ef781c12
#
_cell.length_a   1.000
_cell.length_b   1.000
_cell.length_c   1.000
_cell.angle_alpha   90.00
_cell.angle_beta   90.00
_cell.angle_gamma   90.00
#
_symmetry.space_group_name_H-M   'P 1'
#
loop_
_entity.id
_entity.type
_entity.pdbx_description
1 polymer ?
#
loop_
_entity_poly.entity_id
_entity_poly.type
_entity_poly.pdbx_seq_one_letter_code
_entity_poly.pdbx_strand_id
1 'polypeptide(L)'
;MTPQTPLTARELQAWLRARFPKEDERHEWKEWRSLKQNISGRKGEDLVSYISALANMDGGCIVIGVQDRSLAVTGIQDFADYTVENVVHRVLGKTPGLPSMGLRVQELRASDTGAVVWLVHVPRHAPRELVFAHDQAWQRDGDSLTGLREDRRRAILLEPLAGEDWSAVLVPQATLEDLDVAAIAKAREKYAERHQREPWADQIPHWSAEKLLDKIGLTLHGRITRACMLLLGNPESATAFLSPHPAEITWKVAAERVAEHFHPPFLLTTTDVALRIRNPNIKLFPANELLAVTLPRYDTNKVLLEGLHNCLAHQDYAQCGRIVVEESAGLVRMINLGGFFDGQPEDYASGTRTPGRYRNDRLAKAMAEVGMIDKVGFGIHDMVQAQRRRFLPLPDYEGSSLLRTVFNIYGQEIDENYSHWLMERTDLPIEHVLWLDRLQKKLRLDAAQVAELRRAGLIEGRSPKLHISAQMAVATDQEVAYLNHKGLDSKHYKGLVLGLLALGPQPRAKINAMLLPKLPAAIALSSQKTFIKNLLQDMVREQLIENAGGATQAALWRLKR
;
A
#
# COMPACT_ATOMS: atom_id res chain seq x y z
N MET A 1 22.35 -11.21 13.27
CA MET A 1 22.83 -12.43 13.98
C MET A 1 23.98 -13.00 13.19
N THR A 2 25.12 -13.19 13.82
CA THR A 2 26.32 -13.84 13.24
C THR A 2 26.02 -15.32 13.05
N PRO A 3 26.60 -16.01 12.03
CA PRO A 3 26.57 -17.46 11.99
C PRO A 3 27.21 -18.03 13.28
N GLN A 4 26.53 -18.96 13.92
CA GLN A 4 27.02 -19.56 15.18
C GLN A 4 28.19 -20.52 14.98
N THR A 5 28.42 -20.96 13.74
CA THR A 5 29.52 -21.87 13.36
C THR A 5 30.29 -21.26 12.17
N PRO A 6 31.60 -21.54 12.05
CA PRO A 6 32.40 -21.16 10.89
C PRO A 6 31.80 -21.77 9.61
N LEU A 7 31.49 -20.93 8.62
CA LEU A 7 30.91 -21.35 7.35
C LEU A 7 31.99 -21.44 6.26
N THR A 8 31.90 -22.43 5.39
CA THR A 8 32.67 -22.46 4.13
C THR A 8 32.20 -21.34 3.19
N ALA A 9 32.96 -20.99 2.17
CA ALA A 9 32.58 -19.96 1.20
C ALA A 9 31.21 -20.23 0.55
N ARG A 10 30.91 -21.51 0.28
CA ARG A 10 29.62 -21.95 -0.28
C ARG A 10 28.46 -21.80 0.72
N GLU A 11 28.67 -22.17 1.94
CA GLU A 11 27.67 -22.03 3.01
C GLU A 11 27.43 -20.56 3.36
N LEU A 12 28.49 -19.74 3.38
CA LEU A 12 28.41 -18.31 3.57
C LEU A 12 27.61 -17.65 2.42
N GLN A 13 27.84 -18.04 1.17
CA GLN A 13 27.04 -17.60 0.03
C GLN A 13 25.55 -17.97 0.20
N ALA A 14 25.25 -19.19 0.61
CA ALA A 14 23.87 -19.63 0.83
C ALA A 14 23.19 -18.83 1.97
N TRP A 15 23.94 -18.57 3.05
CA TRP A 15 23.48 -17.76 4.17
C TRP A 15 23.22 -16.30 3.78
N LEU A 16 24.10 -15.71 2.95
CA LEU A 16 23.93 -14.35 2.42
C LEU A 16 22.69 -14.26 1.49
N ARG A 17 22.51 -15.23 0.59
CA ARG A 17 21.34 -15.28 -0.30
C ARG A 17 20.01 -15.41 0.44
N ALA A 18 19.97 -16.17 1.51
CA ALA A 18 18.77 -16.30 2.33
C ALA A 18 18.40 -14.99 3.04
N ARG A 19 19.38 -14.13 3.31
CA ARG A 19 19.22 -12.91 4.09
C ARG A 19 19.12 -11.65 3.23
N PHE A 20 19.79 -11.63 2.10
CA PHE A 20 19.89 -10.54 1.15
C PHE A 20 19.53 -11.07 -0.26
N PRO A 21 18.25 -11.40 -0.52
CA PRO A 21 17.87 -12.13 -1.74
C PRO A 21 18.00 -11.32 -3.03
N LYS A 22 18.02 -9.98 -2.94
CA LYS A 22 18.13 -9.06 -4.07
C LYS A 22 18.74 -7.73 -3.64
N GLU A 23 19.28 -6.99 -4.59
CA GLU A 23 19.55 -5.56 -4.44
C GLU A 23 18.24 -4.78 -4.52
N ASP A 24 18.07 -3.84 -3.63
CA ASP A 24 16.88 -2.98 -3.54
C ASP A 24 17.22 -1.65 -2.84
N GLU A 25 16.22 -0.94 -2.38
CA GLU A 25 16.41 0.33 -1.66
C GLU A 25 17.12 0.17 -0.31
N ARG A 26 17.25 -1.06 0.24
CA ARG A 26 17.86 -1.36 1.54
C ARG A 26 19.10 -2.25 1.47
N HIS A 27 19.33 -2.89 0.33
CA HIS A 27 20.41 -3.86 0.19
C HIS A 27 21.24 -3.58 -1.04
N GLU A 28 22.57 -3.63 -0.86
CA GLU A 28 23.55 -3.41 -1.91
C GLU A 28 24.65 -4.46 -1.83
N TRP A 29 25.16 -4.93 -2.98
CA TRP A 29 26.26 -5.90 -3.07
C TRP A 29 27.42 -5.31 -3.85
N LYS A 30 28.65 -5.54 -3.38
CA LYS A 30 29.85 -5.02 -4.04
C LYS A 30 30.97 -6.04 -4.07
N GLU A 31 31.51 -6.27 -5.27
CA GLU A 31 32.67 -7.14 -5.46
C GLU A 31 34.01 -6.47 -5.10
N TRP A 32 34.01 -5.37 -4.37
CA TRP A 32 35.23 -4.64 -4.08
C TRP A 32 36.27 -5.52 -3.38
N ARG A 33 37.23 -6.03 -4.18
CA ARG A 33 38.37 -6.78 -3.68
C ARG A 33 39.41 -5.88 -3.04
N SER A 34 39.52 -4.61 -3.46
CA SER A 34 40.33 -3.57 -2.86
C SER A 34 39.47 -2.47 -2.29
N LEU A 35 39.74 -2.06 -1.07
CA LEU A 35 39.06 -0.96 -0.40
C LEU A 35 39.69 0.42 -0.74
N LYS A 36 40.90 0.42 -1.31
CA LYS A 36 41.61 1.62 -1.76
C LYS A 36 40.79 2.33 -2.84
N GLN A 37 40.40 3.56 -2.63
CA GLN A 37 39.47 4.37 -3.45
C GLN A 37 37.98 3.96 -3.39
N ASN A 38 37.62 2.79 -2.89
CA ASN A 38 36.23 2.36 -2.81
C ASN A 38 35.54 2.79 -1.50
N ILE A 39 36.26 3.32 -0.51
CA ILE A 39 35.66 3.87 0.70
C ILE A 39 35.16 5.30 0.49
N SER A 40 36.01 6.19 -0.09
CA SER A 40 35.68 7.63 -0.21
C SER A 40 36.43 8.27 -1.40
N GLY A 41 36.64 7.56 -2.49
CA GLY A 41 37.48 8.02 -3.60
C GLY A 41 36.73 8.32 -4.90
N ARG A 42 35.50 7.80 -5.08
CA ARG A 42 34.73 7.92 -6.32
C ARG A 42 33.31 8.34 -6.04
N LYS A 43 33.03 9.63 -6.24
CA LYS A 43 31.69 10.19 -6.06
C LYS A 43 30.63 9.38 -6.84
N GLY A 44 29.62 8.88 -6.15
CA GLY A 44 28.54 8.09 -6.72
C GLY A 44 28.85 6.59 -6.92
N GLU A 45 30.08 6.14 -6.61
CA GLU A 45 30.48 4.74 -6.81
C GLU A 45 31.18 4.13 -5.59
N ASP A 46 31.36 4.90 -4.52
CA ASP A 46 32.07 4.49 -3.31
C ASP A 46 31.18 4.27 -2.10
N LEU A 47 31.74 3.66 -1.05
CA LEU A 47 31.02 3.27 0.16
C LEU A 47 30.28 4.44 0.81
N VAL A 48 30.93 5.63 0.90
CA VAL A 48 30.28 6.79 1.52
C VAL A 48 29.07 7.28 0.73
N SER A 49 29.10 7.20 -0.59
CA SER A 49 27.95 7.56 -1.44
C SER A 49 26.77 6.58 -1.24
N TYR A 50 27.04 5.27 -1.19
CA TYR A 50 26.01 4.26 -0.88
C TYR A 50 25.48 4.38 0.54
N ILE A 51 26.35 4.67 1.52
CA ILE A 51 25.92 4.91 2.91
C ILE A 51 25.01 6.14 2.98
N SER A 52 25.37 7.24 2.33
CA SER A 52 24.50 8.41 2.24
C SER A 52 23.13 8.05 1.66
N ALA A 53 23.11 7.28 0.58
CA ALA A 53 21.86 6.89 -0.06
C ALA A 53 20.99 6.01 0.82
N LEU A 54 21.53 4.96 1.41
CA LEU A 54 20.78 4.09 2.31
C LEU A 54 20.30 4.84 3.55
N ALA A 55 21.15 5.68 4.14
CA ALA A 55 20.78 6.46 5.32
C ALA A 55 19.64 7.46 5.04
N ASN A 56 19.64 8.13 3.87
CA ASN A 56 18.56 9.01 3.45
C ASN A 56 17.28 8.28 3.03
N MET A 57 17.32 6.95 2.95
CA MET A 57 16.13 6.09 2.88
C MET A 57 15.76 5.63 4.30
N ASP A 58 15.66 4.35 4.54
CA ASP A 58 15.31 3.79 5.85
C ASP A 58 16.48 3.00 6.49
N GLY A 59 17.70 3.32 6.08
CA GLY A 59 18.87 2.53 6.42
C GLY A 59 18.96 1.25 5.58
N GLY A 60 19.92 0.38 5.92
CA GLY A 60 20.07 -0.86 5.17
C GLY A 60 21.38 -1.59 5.43
N CYS A 61 21.79 -2.43 4.50
CA CYS A 61 23.01 -3.20 4.58
C CYS A 61 23.75 -3.24 3.24
N ILE A 62 25.08 -3.04 3.28
CA ILE A 62 25.96 -3.20 2.11
C ILE A 62 26.82 -4.44 2.35
N VAL A 63 26.83 -5.37 1.41
CA VAL A 63 27.64 -6.59 1.43
C VAL A 63 28.85 -6.38 0.53
N ILE A 64 30.06 -6.41 1.10
CA ILE A 64 31.32 -6.17 0.37
C ILE A 64 32.16 -7.44 0.34
N GLY A 65 32.78 -7.72 -0.80
CA GLY A 65 33.60 -8.92 -1.03
C GLY A 65 32.80 -10.08 -1.61
N VAL A 66 31.67 -9.77 -2.28
CA VAL A 66 30.83 -10.74 -2.97
C VAL A 66 30.60 -10.33 -4.40
N GLN A 67 30.45 -11.30 -5.29
CA GLN A 67 30.15 -11.05 -6.69
C GLN A 67 28.72 -10.54 -6.85
N ASP A 68 28.57 -9.53 -7.67
CA ASP A 68 27.28 -8.99 -8.07
C ASP A 68 26.33 -10.09 -8.60
N ARG A 69 25.03 -10.00 -8.32
CA ARG A 69 23.94 -10.93 -8.69
C ARG A 69 24.05 -12.35 -8.11
N SER A 70 25.22 -12.87 -7.87
CA SER A 70 25.43 -14.26 -7.43
C SER A 70 25.68 -14.40 -5.92
N LEU A 71 26.14 -13.32 -5.24
CA LEU A 71 26.67 -13.33 -3.89
C LEU A 71 27.78 -14.38 -3.66
N ALA A 72 28.45 -14.82 -4.75
CA ALA A 72 29.60 -15.70 -4.62
C ALA A 72 30.71 -14.96 -3.85
N VAL A 73 31.27 -15.60 -2.85
CA VAL A 73 32.30 -15.01 -1.99
C VAL A 73 33.60 -14.86 -2.79
N THR A 74 33.99 -13.61 -3.06
CA THR A 74 35.25 -13.25 -3.74
C THR A 74 36.33 -12.79 -2.75
N GLY A 75 35.89 -12.25 -1.63
CA GLY A 75 36.74 -11.78 -0.53
C GLY A 75 37.38 -10.41 -0.78
N ILE A 76 37.63 -9.69 0.29
CA ILE A 76 38.42 -8.46 0.36
C ILE A 76 39.89 -8.84 0.50
N GLN A 77 40.77 -8.26 -0.33
CA GLN A 77 42.19 -8.68 -0.42
C GLN A 77 43.16 -7.72 0.30
N ASP A 78 42.89 -6.42 0.33
CA ASP A 78 43.76 -5.41 0.93
C ASP A 78 43.37 -5.07 2.38
N PHE A 79 43.47 -6.06 3.23
CA PHE A 79 43.02 -6.01 4.63
C PHE A 79 44.00 -5.30 5.55
N ALA A 80 45.29 -5.28 5.21
CA ALA A 80 46.35 -4.81 6.11
C ALA A 80 46.23 -3.31 6.44
N ASP A 81 45.68 -2.52 5.52
CA ASP A 81 45.61 -1.06 5.64
C ASP A 81 44.22 -0.58 6.14
N TYR A 82 43.23 -1.46 6.28
CA TYR A 82 41.84 -1.11 6.59
C TYR A 82 41.26 -2.04 7.66
N THR A 83 41.36 -1.64 8.92
CA THR A 83 40.64 -2.30 10.00
C THR A 83 39.18 -1.80 10.02
N VAL A 84 38.27 -2.59 10.59
CA VAL A 84 36.86 -2.22 10.75
C VAL A 84 36.73 -0.86 11.44
N GLU A 85 37.47 -0.63 12.51
CA GLU A 85 37.44 0.60 13.30
C GLU A 85 37.90 1.80 12.48
N ASN A 86 38.99 1.68 11.71
CA ASN A 86 39.51 2.75 10.86
C ASN A 86 38.52 3.10 9.76
N VAL A 87 37.82 2.11 9.18
CA VAL A 87 36.81 2.35 8.15
C VAL A 87 35.59 3.05 8.73
N VAL A 88 35.07 2.61 9.87
CA VAL A 88 33.95 3.28 10.54
C VAL A 88 34.31 4.75 10.86
N HIS A 89 35.47 5.00 11.41
CA HIS A 89 35.92 6.37 11.70
C HIS A 89 36.02 7.24 10.43
N ARG A 90 36.61 6.68 9.36
CA ARG A 90 36.75 7.37 8.09
C ARG A 90 35.39 7.65 7.41
N VAL A 91 34.46 6.70 7.48
CA VAL A 91 33.09 6.86 6.98
C VAL A 91 32.41 8.01 7.72
N LEU A 92 32.39 8.00 9.06
CA LEU A 92 31.78 9.06 9.85
C LEU A 92 32.36 10.44 9.55
N GLY A 93 33.68 10.52 9.34
CA GLY A 93 34.33 11.78 8.96
C GLY A 93 34.03 12.28 7.54
N LYS A 94 33.47 11.43 6.66
CA LYS A 94 33.16 11.72 5.25
C LYS A 94 31.67 11.73 4.93
N THR A 95 30.80 11.41 5.91
CA THR A 95 29.36 11.40 5.78
C THR A 95 28.69 12.31 6.83
N PRO A 96 28.76 13.64 6.68
CA PRO A 96 28.05 14.57 7.57
C PRO A 96 26.57 14.21 7.69
N GLY A 97 26.02 14.28 8.90
CA GLY A 97 24.63 13.94 9.20
C GLY A 97 24.36 12.44 9.43
N LEU A 98 25.38 11.57 9.25
CA LEU A 98 25.20 10.14 9.53
C LEU A 98 25.20 9.89 11.04
N PRO A 99 24.16 9.25 11.63
CA PRO A 99 24.18 8.84 13.01
C PRO A 99 25.32 7.84 13.29
N SER A 100 26.14 8.10 14.30
CA SER A 100 27.19 7.14 14.72
C SER A 100 26.62 5.88 15.34
N MET A 101 25.48 6.01 16.04
CA MET A 101 24.76 4.85 16.59
C MET A 101 24.08 4.08 15.47
N GLY A 102 24.37 2.79 15.40
CA GLY A 102 23.78 1.88 14.40
C GLY A 102 24.65 1.65 13.16
N LEU A 103 25.64 2.51 12.88
CA LEU A 103 26.68 2.19 11.88
C LEU A 103 27.59 1.09 12.44
N ARG A 104 27.56 -0.07 11.83
CA ARG A 104 28.38 -1.23 12.24
C ARG A 104 28.90 -1.95 11.01
N VAL A 105 30.17 -2.33 11.06
CA VAL A 105 30.78 -3.22 10.08
C VAL A 105 31.00 -4.57 10.77
N GLN A 106 30.38 -5.61 10.22
CA GLN A 106 30.53 -6.98 10.68
C GLN A 106 31.41 -7.73 9.70
N GLU A 107 32.54 -8.24 10.18
CA GLU A 107 33.41 -9.09 9.39
C GLU A 107 32.96 -10.56 9.47
N LEU A 108 32.86 -11.21 8.32
CA LEU A 108 32.62 -12.64 8.17
C LEU A 108 33.80 -13.25 7.39
N ARG A 109 34.25 -14.40 7.81
CA ARG A 109 35.39 -15.10 7.19
C ARG A 109 35.01 -16.51 6.80
N ALA A 110 35.23 -16.87 5.53
CA ALA A 110 35.02 -18.23 5.06
C ALA A 110 36.10 -19.16 5.64
N SER A 111 35.69 -20.29 6.22
CA SER A 111 36.58 -21.21 6.94
C SER A 111 37.50 -22.02 6.03
N ASP A 112 37.12 -22.24 4.79
CA ASP A 112 37.86 -23.02 3.79
C ASP A 112 38.84 -22.17 2.97
N THR A 113 38.46 -20.94 2.60
CA THR A 113 39.27 -20.07 1.75
C THR A 113 39.95 -18.93 2.51
N GLY A 114 39.53 -18.65 3.74
CA GLY A 114 39.92 -17.45 4.48
C GLY A 114 39.39 -16.14 3.90
N ALA A 115 38.55 -16.18 2.87
CA ALA A 115 37.99 -15.01 2.21
C ALA A 115 37.12 -14.20 3.17
N VAL A 116 37.32 -12.89 3.17
CA VAL A 116 36.65 -11.96 4.08
C VAL A 116 35.55 -11.21 3.37
N VAL A 117 34.37 -11.17 3.99
CA VAL A 117 33.18 -10.43 3.56
C VAL A 117 32.79 -9.47 4.67
N TRP A 118 32.47 -8.24 4.32
CA TRP A 118 31.95 -7.26 5.27
C TRP A 118 30.46 -7.01 5.06
N LEU A 119 29.72 -6.99 6.17
CA LEU A 119 28.36 -6.49 6.24
C LEU A 119 28.39 -5.11 6.89
N VAL A 120 28.15 -4.08 6.11
CA VAL A 120 28.07 -2.69 6.58
C VAL A 120 26.60 -2.36 6.86
N HIS A 121 26.22 -2.35 8.14
CA HIS A 121 24.90 -1.96 8.59
C HIS A 121 24.83 -0.44 8.65
N VAL A 122 23.96 0.14 7.86
CA VAL A 122 23.78 1.60 7.73
C VAL A 122 22.50 2.00 8.49
N PRO A 123 22.62 2.90 9.50
CA PRO A 123 21.44 3.43 10.18
C PRO A 123 20.68 4.37 9.28
N ARG A 124 19.40 4.56 9.57
CA ARG A 124 18.61 5.65 9.01
C ARG A 124 19.13 6.99 9.49
N HIS A 125 18.99 8.04 8.68
CA HIS A 125 19.27 9.43 9.07
C HIS A 125 18.54 9.84 10.35
N ALA A 126 19.05 10.81 11.09
CA ALA A 126 18.30 11.44 12.16
C ALA A 126 17.13 12.29 11.58
N PRO A 127 16.02 12.44 12.31
CA PRO A 127 14.91 13.27 11.85
C PRO A 127 15.38 14.70 11.50
N ARG A 128 14.93 15.23 10.38
CA ARG A 128 15.28 16.54 9.83
C ARG A 128 16.75 16.72 9.43
N GLU A 129 17.54 15.66 9.43
CA GLU A 129 18.94 15.70 9.04
C GLU A 129 19.16 14.90 7.76
N LEU A 130 19.86 15.53 6.81
CA LEU A 130 20.29 14.87 5.57
C LEU A 130 21.69 14.31 5.75
N VAL A 131 21.94 13.14 5.22
CA VAL A 131 23.27 12.52 5.18
C VAL A 131 23.92 12.85 3.85
N PHE A 132 25.11 13.45 3.89
CA PHE A 132 25.86 13.86 2.71
C PHE A 132 27.06 12.93 2.49
N ALA A 133 27.48 12.82 1.24
CA ALA A 133 28.76 12.30 0.81
C ALA A 133 29.23 13.07 -0.42
N HIS A 134 30.49 13.55 -0.44
CA HIS A 134 31.02 14.40 -1.52
C HIS A 134 30.16 15.66 -1.78
N ASP A 135 29.73 16.33 -0.69
CA ASP A 135 28.87 17.52 -0.72
C ASP A 135 27.52 17.34 -1.44
N GLN A 136 27.08 16.08 -1.59
CA GLN A 136 25.81 15.73 -2.18
C GLN A 136 25.06 14.74 -1.29
N ALA A 137 23.74 14.92 -1.16
CA ALA A 137 22.87 13.92 -0.58
C ALA A 137 22.42 12.93 -1.68
N TRP A 138 22.42 11.64 -1.35
CA TRP A 138 22.11 10.56 -2.28
C TRP A 138 20.85 9.81 -1.86
N GLN A 139 20.23 9.11 -2.80
CA GLN A 139 19.15 8.14 -2.56
C GLN A 139 19.28 6.94 -3.47
N ARG A 140 18.57 5.86 -3.11
CA ARG A 140 18.36 4.70 -3.99
C ARG A 140 17.07 4.88 -4.79
N ASP A 141 17.10 4.45 -6.04
CA ASP A 141 15.95 4.33 -6.93
C ASP A 141 15.98 2.91 -7.50
N GLY A 142 15.37 1.97 -6.78
CA GLY A 142 15.57 0.54 -7.00
C GLY A 142 17.01 0.11 -6.72
N ASP A 143 17.70 -0.40 -7.74
CA ASP A 143 19.12 -0.81 -7.71
C ASP A 143 20.11 0.32 -8.08
N SER A 144 19.62 1.51 -8.42
CA SER A 144 20.44 2.61 -8.91
C SER A 144 20.70 3.66 -7.81
N LEU A 145 21.90 4.24 -7.82
CA LEU A 145 22.28 5.36 -6.96
C LEU A 145 22.02 6.67 -7.70
N THR A 146 21.22 7.55 -7.11
CA THR A 146 20.87 8.86 -7.68
C THR A 146 21.03 9.98 -6.68
N GLY A 147 21.09 11.22 -7.15
CA GLY A 147 21.00 12.38 -6.24
C GLY A 147 19.67 12.41 -5.52
N LEU A 148 19.65 12.86 -4.28
CA LEU A 148 18.44 12.97 -3.46
C LEU A 148 17.41 13.86 -4.16
N ARG A 149 16.22 13.33 -4.43
CA ARG A 149 15.11 14.07 -5.05
C ARG A 149 14.50 15.06 -4.07
N GLU A 150 13.93 16.14 -4.59
CA GLU A 150 13.40 17.22 -3.77
C GLU A 150 12.20 16.79 -2.90
N ASP A 151 11.38 15.88 -3.37
CA ASP A 151 10.27 15.29 -2.61
C ASP A 151 10.77 14.51 -1.38
N ARG A 152 11.80 13.66 -1.56
CA ARG A 152 12.43 12.93 -0.44
C ARG A 152 13.16 13.86 0.51
N ARG A 153 13.91 14.83 -0.02
CA ARG A 153 14.57 15.85 0.79
C ARG A 153 13.59 16.59 1.69
N ARG A 154 12.47 17.03 1.10
CA ARG A 154 11.41 17.72 1.82
C ARG A 154 10.76 16.82 2.88
N ALA A 155 10.53 15.54 2.56
CA ALA A 155 10.00 14.58 3.51
C ALA A 155 10.92 14.43 4.74
N ILE A 156 12.23 14.31 4.54
CA ILE A 156 13.21 14.22 5.64
C ILE A 156 13.20 15.49 6.50
N LEU A 157 13.24 16.66 5.87
CA LEU A 157 13.29 17.95 6.59
C LEU A 157 12.00 18.25 7.37
N LEU A 158 10.87 17.67 6.98
CA LEU A 158 9.58 17.80 7.66
C LEU A 158 9.31 16.68 8.67
N GLU A 159 10.24 15.77 8.89
CA GLU A 159 10.05 14.71 9.88
C GLU A 159 9.88 15.27 11.29
N PRO A 160 8.93 14.75 12.10
CA PRO A 160 8.82 15.16 13.49
C PRO A 160 10.07 14.71 14.26
N LEU A 161 10.60 15.58 15.12
CA LEU A 161 11.67 15.23 16.04
C LEU A 161 11.18 14.19 17.06
N ALA A 162 12.07 13.33 17.51
CA ALA A 162 11.74 12.39 18.57
C ALA A 162 11.30 13.16 19.83
N GLY A 163 10.03 13.02 20.22
CA GLY A 163 9.40 13.77 21.31
C GLY A 163 8.55 14.97 20.87
N GLU A 164 8.56 15.39 19.61
CA GLU A 164 7.63 16.40 19.08
C GLU A 164 6.33 15.76 18.58
N ASP A 165 5.41 15.58 19.48
CA ASP A 165 4.02 15.33 19.11
C ASP A 165 3.32 16.69 18.96
N TRP A 166 3.02 17.08 17.70
CA TRP A 166 2.34 18.35 17.41
C TRP A 166 1.03 18.48 18.19
N SER A 167 0.32 17.38 18.38
CA SER A 167 -0.97 17.37 19.07
C SER A 167 -0.86 17.52 20.59
N ALA A 168 0.33 17.24 21.15
CA ALA A 168 0.61 17.38 22.58
C ALA A 168 0.99 18.81 23.00
N VAL A 169 1.23 19.70 22.05
CA VAL A 169 1.59 21.11 22.32
C VAL A 169 0.46 21.79 23.09
N LEU A 170 0.84 22.48 24.17
CA LEU A 170 -0.11 23.24 25.00
C LEU A 170 -0.65 24.45 24.25
N VAL A 171 -1.88 24.80 24.55
CA VAL A 171 -2.56 26.05 24.16
C VAL A 171 -2.79 26.89 25.42
N PRO A 172 -1.80 27.72 25.82
CA PRO A 172 -1.78 28.30 27.17
C PRO A 172 -2.94 29.24 27.49
N GLN A 173 -3.52 29.87 26.47
CA GLN A 173 -4.63 30.82 26.64
C GLN A 173 -6.00 30.13 26.59
N ALA A 174 -6.08 28.85 26.15
CA ALA A 174 -7.35 28.15 26.05
C ALA A 174 -7.89 27.75 27.42
N THR A 175 -9.19 27.91 27.59
CA THR A 175 -9.97 27.57 28.79
C THR A 175 -11.09 26.59 28.43
N LEU A 176 -11.86 26.14 29.40
CA LEU A 176 -13.03 25.29 29.14
C LEU A 176 -14.11 26.00 28.32
N GLU A 177 -14.19 27.33 28.35
CA GLU A 177 -15.12 28.15 27.58
C GLU A 177 -14.85 28.09 26.08
N ASP A 178 -13.62 27.73 25.69
CA ASP A 178 -13.19 27.56 24.31
C ASP A 178 -13.58 26.19 23.73
N LEU A 179 -14.15 25.33 24.55
CA LEU A 179 -14.57 23.99 24.15
C LEU A 179 -16.10 23.93 23.93
N ASP A 180 -16.49 23.12 22.98
CA ASP A 180 -17.89 22.88 22.65
C ASP A 180 -18.55 21.97 23.71
N VAL A 181 -19.67 22.43 24.27
CA VAL A 181 -20.38 21.74 25.36
C VAL A 181 -20.95 20.39 24.89
N ALA A 182 -21.46 20.34 23.65
CA ALA A 182 -22.01 19.10 23.09
C ALA A 182 -20.89 18.08 22.81
N ALA A 183 -19.72 18.55 22.37
CA ALA A 183 -18.55 17.71 22.17
C ALA A 183 -18.01 17.14 23.50
N ILE A 184 -17.99 17.92 24.59
CA ILE A 184 -17.63 17.42 25.94
C ILE A 184 -18.65 16.37 26.39
N ALA A 185 -19.95 16.62 26.20
CA ALA A 185 -20.99 15.66 26.54
C ALA A 185 -20.83 14.35 25.74
N LYS A 186 -20.56 14.44 24.44
CA LYS A 186 -20.32 13.29 23.59
C LYS A 186 -19.04 12.53 23.97
N ALA A 187 -17.97 13.23 24.33
CA ALA A 187 -16.75 12.62 24.85
C ALA A 187 -17.01 11.83 26.14
N ARG A 188 -17.82 12.35 27.03
CA ARG A 188 -18.24 11.67 28.27
C ARG A 188 -19.03 10.40 27.99
N GLU A 189 -20.01 10.48 27.08
CA GLU A 189 -20.81 9.33 26.65
C GLU A 189 -19.90 8.22 26.09
N LYS A 190 -19.03 8.56 25.14
CA LYS A 190 -18.14 7.60 24.49
C LYS A 190 -17.09 7.01 25.44
N TYR A 191 -16.56 7.82 26.34
CA TYR A 191 -15.63 7.35 27.35
C TYR A 191 -16.32 6.38 28.31
N ALA A 192 -17.57 6.66 28.73
CA ALA A 192 -18.36 5.78 29.60
C ALA A 192 -18.70 4.46 28.89
N GLU A 193 -19.09 4.49 27.60
CA GLU A 193 -19.34 3.28 26.81
C GLU A 193 -18.10 2.38 26.74
N ARG A 194 -16.93 2.97 26.53
CA ARG A 194 -15.67 2.23 26.43
C ARG A 194 -15.27 1.57 27.74
N HIS A 195 -15.46 2.28 28.83
CA HIS A 195 -15.04 1.87 30.17
C HIS A 195 -16.17 1.29 31.02
N GLN A 196 -17.29 0.86 30.42
CA GLN A 196 -18.47 0.34 31.11
C GLN A 196 -18.22 -0.86 32.05
N ARG A 197 -17.11 -1.58 31.86
CA ARG A 197 -16.72 -2.76 32.66
C ARG A 197 -15.78 -2.41 33.81
N GLU A 198 -15.33 -1.16 33.89
CA GLU A 198 -14.42 -0.72 34.95
C GLU A 198 -15.14 -0.48 36.27
N PRO A 199 -14.51 -0.76 37.41
CA PRO A 199 -15.15 -0.61 38.74
C PRO A 199 -15.60 0.82 39.08
N TRP A 200 -15.09 1.80 38.34
CA TRP A 200 -15.37 3.23 38.52
C TRP A 200 -16.27 3.81 37.41
N ALA A 201 -16.86 2.97 36.58
CA ALA A 201 -17.68 3.41 35.43
C ALA A 201 -18.85 4.32 35.87
N ASP A 202 -19.53 3.97 36.95
CA ASP A 202 -20.67 4.72 37.48
C ASP A 202 -20.30 6.15 37.95
N GLN A 203 -19.02 6.45 38.14
CA GLN A 203 -18.58 7.79 38.54
C GLN A 203 -18.39 8.73 37.35
N ILE A 204 -18.23 8.21 36.13
CA ILE A 204 -17.92 9.01 34.91
C ILE A 204 -18.95 10.12 34.67
N PRO A 205 -20.26 9.89 34.79
CA PRO A 205 -21.28 10.94 34.64
C PRO A 205 -21.12 12.13 35.58
N HIS A 206 -20.51 11.89 36.75
CA HIS A 206 -20.35 12.88 37.81
C HIS A 206 -18.98 13.56 37.84
N TRP A 207 -18.06 13.19 36.93
CA TRP A 207 -16.76 13.86 36.89
C TRP A 207 -16.89 15.29 36.35
N SER A 208 -16.06 16.20 36.87
CA SER A 208 -15.92 17.52 36.25
C SER A 208 -15.36 17.39 34.83
N ALA A 209 -15.52 18.45 34.02
CA ALA A 209 -14.97 18.48 32.68
C ALA A 209 -13.44 18.31 32.68
N GLU A 210 -12.73 18.98 33.59
CA GLU A 210 -11.29 18.90 33.76
C GLU A 210 -10.84 17.45 34.01
N LYS A 211 -11.49 16.78 34.95
CA LYS A 211 -11.17 15.39 35.27
C LYS A 211 -11.40 14.46 34.09
N LEU A 212 -12.49 14.66 33.34
CA LEU A 212 -12.77 13.89 32.13
C LEU A 212 -11.70 14.10 31.08
N LEU A 213 -11.34 15.35 30.80
CA LEU A 213 -10.32 15.68 29.79
C LEU A 213 -8.94 15.13 30.16
N ASP A 214 -8.55 15.18 31.43
CA ASP A 214 -7.32 14.55 31.91
C ASP A 214 -7.34 13.02 31.71
N LYS A 215 -8.45 12.36 32.00
CA LYS A 215 -8.60 10.91 31.83
C LYS A 215 -8.58 10.47 30.38
N ILE A 216 -9.17 11.25 29.47
CA ILE A 216 -9.09 11.02 28.03
C ILE A 216 -7.66 11.30 27.50
N GLY A 217 -6.86 12.10 28.23
CA GLY A 217 -5.52 12.51 27.83
C GLY A 217 -5.48 13.75 26.94
N LEU A 218 -6.55 14.57 26.95
CA LEU A 218 -6.67 15.81 26.19
C LEU A 218 -6.03 17.02 26.86
N THR A 219 -5.73 16.90 28.13
CA THR A 219 -4.98 17.91 28.89
C THR A 219 -3.62 17.39 29.34
N LEU A 220 -2.71 18.30 29.68
CA LEU A 220 -1.42 18.00 30.26
C LEU A 220 -1.25 18.88 31.51
N HIS A 221 -1.24 18.28 32.69
CA HIS A 221 -1.28 19.00 33.98
C HIS A 221 -2.42 20.01 34.05
N GLY A 222 -3.62 19.62 33.63
CA GLY A 222 -4.84 20.44 33.62
C GLY A 222 -4.89 21.51 32.53
N ARG A 223 -3.85 21.61 31.65
CA ARG A 223 -3.79 22.60 30.56
C ARG A 223 -4.19 21.96 29.23
N ILE A 224 -4.98 22.69 28.46
CA ILE A 224 -5.51 22.27 27.15
C ILE A 224 -4.38 22.10 26.14
N THR A 225 -4.46 21.01 25.36
CA THR A 225 -3.53 20.70 24.27
C THR A 225 -4.17 20.96 22.91
N ARG A 226 -3.36 20.98 21.82
CA ARG A 226 -3.88 21.05 20.46
C ARG A 226 -4.81 19.87 20.12
N ALA A 227 -4.55 18.67 20.65
CA ALA A 227 -5.46 17.53 20.51
C ALA A 227 -6.86 17.82 21.08
N CYS A 228 -6.93 18.51 22.23
CA CYS A 228 -8.19 18.94 22.81
C CYS A 228 -8.94 19.93 21.91
N MET A 229 -8.23 20.92 21.38
CA MET A 229 -8.82 21.91 20.46
C MET A 229 -9.32 21.27 19.16
N LEU A 230 -8.62 20.26 18.62
CA LEU A 230 -9.09 19.53 17.44
C LEU A 230 -10.37 18.74 17.69
N LEU A 231 -10.43 18.02 18.81
CA LEU A 231 -11.56 17.12 19.07
C LEU A 231 -12.77 17.83 19.68
N LEU A 232 -12.55 18.83 20.54
CA LEU A 232 -13.58 19.44 21.36
C LEU A 232 -13.67 20.96 21.27
N GLY A 233 -12.70 21.66 20.64
CA GLY A 233 -12.70 23.12 20.53
C GLY A 233 -13.90 23.63 19.72
N ASN A 234 -14.52 24.73 20.14
CA ASN A 234 -15.51 25.41 19.30
C ASN A 234 -14.84 26.00 18.05
N PRO A 235 -15.55 26.21 16.93
CA PRO A 235 -14.95 26.58 15.64
C PRO A 235 -14.10 27.85 15.68
N GLU A 236 -14.55 28.88 16.39
CA GLU A 236 -13.85 30.16 16.46
C GLU A 236 -12.54 30.03 17.25
N SER A 237 -12.59 29.46 18.45
CA SER A 237 -11.42 29.27 19.29
C SER A 237 -10.42 28.29 18.68
N ALA A 238 -10.90 27.20 18.08
CA ALA A 238 -10.02 26.24 17.39
C ALA A 238 -9.28 26.92 16.22
N THR A 239 -9.97 27.73 15.42
CA THR A 239 -9.35 28.47 14.31
C THR A 239 -8.31 29.47 14.82
N ALA A 240 -8.63 30.21 15.88
CA ALA A 240 -7.73 31.21 16.45
C ALA A 240 -6.48 30.59 17.09
N PHE A 241 -6.66 29.55 17.91
CA PHE A 241 -5.56 28.96 18.69
C PHE A 241 -4.70 27.97 17.91
N LEU A 242 -5.24 27.36 16.84
CA LEU A 242 -4.48 26.44 15.99
C LEU A 242 -3.79 27.14 14.82
N SER A 243 -4.07 28.43 14.57
CA SER A 243 -3.37 29.21 13.53
C SER A 243 -1.84 29.16 13.72
N PRO A 244 -1.05 29.09 12.63
CA PRO A 244 -1.43 29.07 11.22
C PRO A 244 -1.78 27.67 10.67
N HIS A 245 -1.96 26.67 11.50
CA HIS A 245 -2.27 25.29 11.08
C HIS A 245 -3.79 25.14 10.86
N PRO A 246 -4.28 24.97 9.62
CA PRO A 246 -5.69 24.83 9.39
C PRO A 246 -6.20 23.50 9.97
N ALA A 247 -7.14 23.59 10.92
CA ALA A 247 -7.91 22.45 11.41
C ALA A 247 -9.22 22.39 10.60
N GLU A 248 -9.15 21.82 9.39
CA GLU A 248 -10.25 21.85 8.43
C GLU A 248 -10.33 20.54 7.63
N ILE A 249 -11.55 20.07 7.41
CA ILE A 249 -11.87 19.01 6.44
C ILE A 249 -12.69 19.65 5.33
N THR A 250 -12.26 19.50 4.08
CA THR A 250 -12.99 19.95 2.90
C THR A 250 -13.60 18.75 2.18
N TRP A 251 -14.92 18.64 2.19
CA TRP A 251 -15.63 17.74 1.27
C TRP A 251 -15.90 18.45 -0.05
N LYS A 252 -15.70 17.77 -1.18
CA LYS A 252 -15.97 18.32 -2.51
C LYS A 252 -16.40 17.29 -3.53
N VAL A 253 -17.20 17.75 -4.51
CA VAL A 253 -17.56 17.04 -5.75
C VAL A 253 -17.08 17.90 -6.92
N ALA A 254 -15.93 17.57 -7.47
CA ALA A 254 -15.27 18.40 -8.48
C ALA A 254 -16.11 18.56 -9.75
N ALA A 255 -16.79 17.49 -10.21
CA ALA A 255 -17.66 17.53 -11.40
C ALA A 255 -18.84 18.51 -11.27
N GLU A 256 -19.33 18.73 -10.07
CA GLU A 256 -20.47 19.62 -9.78
C GLU A 256 -20.01 20.99 -9.27
N ARG A 257 -18.71 21.19 -9.05
CA ARG A 257 -18.13 22.39 -8.46
C ARG A 257 -18.73 22.75 -7.09
N VAL A 258 -19.05 21.73 -6.30
CA VAL A 258 -19.57 21.87 -4.93
C VAL A 258 -18.47 21.54 -3.94
N ALA A 259 -18.34 22.35 -2.90
CA ALA A 259 -17.47 22.09 -1.78
C ALA A 259 -18.09 22.62 -0.47
N GLU A 260 -17.77 21.96 0.63
CA GLU A 260 -18.19 22.36 1.97
C GLU A 260 -17.01 22.15 2.94
N HIS A 261 -16.86 23.05 3.91
CA HIS A 261 -15.76 23.06 4.87
C HIS A 261 -16.28 22.73 6.26
N PHE A 262 -15.60 21.84 6.94
CA PHE A 262 -15.92 21.40 8.28
C PHE A 262 -14.76 21.71 9.22
N HIS A 263 -15.08 22.28 10.36
CA HIS A 263 -14.14 22.71 11.39
C HIS A 263 -14.33 21.89 12.69
N PRO A 264 -13.39 21.97 13.65
CA PRO A 264 -13.63 21.41 14.98
C PRO A 264 -14.98 21.85 15.57
N PRO A 265 -15.57 21.08 16.47
CA PRO A 265 -15.02 19.90 17.16
C PRO A 265 -15.13 18.61 16.33
N PHE A 266 -14.00 18.01 16.00
CA PHE A 266 -14.00 16.83 15.10
C PHE A 266 -14.63 15.58 15.71
N LEU A 267 -14.80 15.51 17.02
CA LEU A 267 -15.58 14.43 17.65
C LEU A 267 -17.04 14.41 17.15
N LEU A 268 -17.59 15.56 16.75
CA LEU A 268 -18.95 15.69 16.21
C LEU A 268 -18.93 15.78 14.68
N THR A 269 -18.15 16.70 14.14
CA THR A 269 -18.23 17.09 12.73
C THR A 269 -17.73 16.03 11.75
N THR A 270 -16.94 15.04 12.20
CA THR A 270 -16.60 13.88 11.33
C THR A 270 -17.83 13.06 10.94
N THR A 271 -18.82 12.97 11.79
CA THR A 271 -20.11 12.34 11.47
C THR A 271 -20.84 13.15 10.39
N ASP A 272 -20.83 14.47 10.48
CA ASP A 272 -21.46 15.34 9.49
C ASP A 272 -20.78 15.20 8.12
N VAL A 273 -19.45 15.14 8.08
CA VAL A 273 -18.69 14.85 6.85
C VAL A 273 -19.10 13.51 6.25
N ALA A 274 -19.19 12.46 7.06
CA ALA A 274 -19.59 11.13 6.59
C ALA A 274 -21.05 11.11 6.08
N LEU A 275 -21.96 11.84 6.71
CA LEU A 275 -23.35 12.01 6.27
C LEU A 275 -23.49 12.87 5.02
N ARG A 276 -22.53 13.76 4.76
CA ARG A 276 -22.49 14.60 3.55
C ARG A 276 -22.17 13.79 2.30
N ILE A 277 -21.42 12.70 2.43
CA ILE A 277 -21.11 11.78 1.34
C ILE A 277 -22.40 11.10 0.88
N ARG A 278 -22.68 11.13 -0.43
CA ARG A 278 -23.86 10.48 -1.01
C ARG A 278 -23.76 8.99 -0.90
N ASN A 279 -24.63 8.42 -0.11
CA ASN A 279 -24.63 6.99 0.22
C ASN A 279 -25.97 6.32 -0.13
N PRO A 280 -26.38 6.31 -1.42
CA PRO A 280 -27.59 5.63 -1.85
C PRO A 280 -27.44 4.11 -1.67
N ASN A 281 -28.58 3.44 -1.52
CA ASN A 281 -28.58 1.99 -1.53
C ASN A 281 -28.26 1.46 -2.94
N ILE A 282 -27.42 0.46 -3.00
CA ILE A 282 -27.10 -0.31 -4.19
C ILE A 282 -27.71 -1.72 -4.08
N LYS A 283 -28.00 -2.33 -5.21
CA LYS A 283 -28.47 -3.72 -5.29
C LYS A 283 -27.34 -4.55 -5.87
N LEU A 284 -26.95 -5.57 -5.14
CA LEU A 284 -25.96 -6.55 -5.60
C LEU A 284 -26.69 -7.88 -5.81
N PHE A 285 -26.27 -8.62 -6.83
CA PHE A 285 -26.82 -9.92 -7.17
C PHE A 285 -25.72 -10.97 -6.98
N PRO A 286 -25.57 -11.54 -5.76
CA PRO A 286 -24.61 -12.61 -5.54
C PRO A 286 -24.90 -13.79 -6.48
N ALA A 287 -23.87 -14.38 -7.07
CA ALA A 287 -23.99 -15.43 -8.08
C ALA A 287 -24.81 -16.65 -7.61
N ASN A 288 -24.88 -16.89 -6.31
CA ASN A 288 -25.53 -18.04 -5.69
C ASN A 288 -26.85 -17.70 -4.97
N GLU A 289 -27.32 -16.45 -5.02
CA GLU A 289 -28.54 -16.05 -4.36
C GLU A 289 -29.61 -15.59 -5.35
N LEU A 290 -30.84 -16.09 -5.17
CA LEU A 290 -32.00 -15.73 -5.99
C LEU A 290 -32.53 -14.31 -5.70
N LEU A 291 -32.10 -13.68 -4.60
CA LEU A 291 -32.57 -12.37 -4.17
C LEU A 291 -31.44 -11.36 -4.15
N ALA A 292 -31.70 -10.18 -4.70
CA ALA A 292 -30.78 -9.06 -4.62
C ALA A 292 -30.57 -8.60 -3.17
N VAL A 293 -29.33 -8.46 -2.75
CA VAL A 293 -28.97 -7.83 -1.47
C VAL A 293 -28.95 -6.33 -1.66
N THR A 294 -29.74 -5.60 -0.87
CA THR A 294 -29.77 -4.15 -0.87
C THR A 294 -28.98 -3.61 0.33
N LEU A 295 -27.97 -2.78 0.08
CA LEU A 295 -27.13 -2.21 1.13
C LEU A 295 -26.69 -0.78 0.74
N PRO A 296 -26.33 0.07 1.72
CA PRO A 296 -25.77 1.38 1.43
C PRO A 296 -24.50 1.25 0.60
N ARG A 297 -24.25 2.18 -0.33
CA ARG A 297 -23.06 2.18 -1.20
C ARG A 297 -21.76 2.09 -0.42
N TYR A 298 -21.66 2.80 0.70
CA TYR A 298 -20.50 2.79 1.59
C TYR A 298 -20.90 2.32 2.99
N ASP A 299 -20.02 1.62 3.67
CA ASP A 299 -20.16 1.37 5.11
C ASP A 299 -19.72 2.62 5.86
N THR A 300 -20.69 3.33 6.43
CA THR A 300 -20.43 4.62 7.08
C THR A 300 -19.52 4.47 8.28
N ASN A 301 -19.76 3.47 9.13
CA ASN A 301 -19.02 3.33 10.38
C ASN A 301 -17.65 2.67 10.19
N LYS A 302 -17.60 1.56 9.46
CA LYS A 302 -16.40 0.74 9.37
C LYS A 302 -15.43 1.20 8.28
N VAL A 303 -15.89 2.00 7.32
CA VAL A 303 -15.05 2.42 6.20
C VAL A 303 -14.93 3.94 6.11
N LEU A 304 -16.06 4.67 6.05
CA LEU A 304 -15.98 6.12 5.91
C LEU A 304 -15.46 6.81 7.17
N LEU A 305 -16.06 6.54 8.33
CA LEU A 305 -15.62 7.15 9.60
C LEU A 305 -14.23 6.68 10.00
N GLU A 306 -13.93 5.38 9.88
CA GLU A 306 -12.59 4.86 10.17
C GLU A 306 -11.53 5.51 9.28
N GLY A 307 -11.78 5.60 7.97
CA GLY A 307 -10.87 6.28 7.03
C GLY A 307 -10.68 7.76 7.37
N LEU A 308 -11.75 8.47 7.73
CA LEU A 308 -11.70 9.88 8.08
C LEU A 308 -10.97 10.12 9.41
N HIS A 309 -11.23 9.28 10.41
CA HIS A 309 -10.53 9.31 11.69
C HIS A 309 -9.04 9.01 11.54
N ASN A 310 -8.68 8.07 10.66
CA ASN A 310 -7.28 7.81 10.33
C ASN A 310 -6.63 9.03 9.65
N CYS A 311 -7.35 9.74 8.77
CA CYS A 311 -6.84 10.99 8.21
C CYS A 311 -6.55 12.03 9.30
N LEU A 312 -7.41 12.19 10.31
CA LEU A 312 -7.18 13.10 11.43
C LEU A 312 -5.99 12.67 12.30
N ALA A 313 -5.92 11.40 12.68
CA ALA A 313 -4.87 10.87 13.54
C ALA A 313 -3.48 10.97 12.89
N HIS A 314 -3.40 10.81 11.56
CA HIS A 314 -2.16 10.74 10.79
C HIS A 314 -1.84 12.02 10.00
N GLN A 315 -2.71 13.05 10.01
CA GLN A 315 -2.45 14.34 9.38
C GLN A 315 -1.14 14.93 9.89
N ASP A 316 -0.31 15.38 8.99
CA ASP A 316 0.85 16.21 9.33
C ASP A 316 0.42 17.69 9.41
N TYR A 317 -0.05 18.08 10.58
CA TYR A 317 -0.52 19.44 10.82
C TYR A 317 0.59 20.49 10.65
N ALA A 318 1.87 20.12 10.83
CA ALA A 318 2.99 21.03 10.63
C ALA A 318 3.15 21.48 9.18
N GLN A 319 2.62 20.75 8.21
CA GLN A 319 2.61 21.16 6.80
C GLN A 319 1.53 22.21 6.48
N CYS A 320 0.75 22.66 7.44
CA CYS A 320 -0.25 23.72 7.30
C CYS A 320 -1.27 23.49 6.17
N GLY A 321 -1.70 22.24 5.96
CA GLY A 321 -2.73 21.90 4.98
C GLY A 321 -3.94 21.24 5.61
N ARG A 322 -5.00 21.06 4.82
CA ARG A 322 -6.29 20.52 5.22
C ARG A 322 -6.45 19.06 4.80
N ILE A 323 -7.39 18.36 5.42
CA ILE A 323 -7.86 17.06 4.95
C ILE A 323 -8.87 17.30 3.83
N VAL A 324 -8.80 16.53 2.75
CA VAL A 324 -9.71 16.66 1.60
C VAL A 324 -10.44 15.36 1.37
N VAL A 325 -11.77 15.42 1.29
CA VAL A 325 -12.66 14.31 0.93
C VAL A 325 -13.22 14.60 -0.44
N GLU A 326 -12.73 13.92 -1.46
CA GLU A 326 -13.21 14.04 -2.84
C GLU A 326 -14.23 12.95 -3.13
N GLU A 327 -15.43 13.34 -3.51
CA GLU A 327 -16.48 12.43 -3.95
C GLU A 327 -16.62 12.49 -5.46
N SER A 328 -16.66 11.32 -6.09
CA SER A 328 -16.96 11.13 -7.50
C SER A 328 -17.93 9.95 -7.70
N ALA A 329 -18.34 9.67 -8.93
CA ALA A 329 -19.23 8.56 -9.20
C ALA A 329 -18.59 7.23 -8.78
N GLY A 330 -19.10 6.61 -7.71
CA GLY A 330 -18.66 5.32 -7.21
C GLY A 330 -17.28 5.29 -6.54
N LEU A 331 -16.68 6.45 -6.24
CA LEU A 331 -15.39 6.54 -5.54
C LEU A 331 -15.38 7.71 -4.55
N VAL A 332 -15.00 7.44 -3.32
CA VAL A 332 -14.63 8.44 -2.33
C VAL A 332 -13.13 8.36 -2.11
N ARG A 333 -12.46 9.50 -2.18
CA ARG A 333 -11.04 9.64 -1.94
C ARG A 333 -10.81 10.56 -0.75
N MET A 334 -10.09 10.08 0.26
CA MET A 334 -9.70 10.88 1.41
C MET A 334 -8.20 11.14 1.34
N ILE A 335 -7.81 12.41 1.49
CA ILE A 335 -6.43 12.85 1.34
C ILE A 335 -6.03 13.63 2.58
N ASN A 336 -4.94 13.20 3.20
CA ASN A 336 -4.28 13.95 4.28
C ASN A 336 -2.80 14.18 3.98
N LEU A 337 -2.22 15.23 4.55
CA LEU A 337 -0.79 15.50 4.46
C LEU A 337 0.00 14.55 5.38
N GLY A 338 1.25 14.26 4.96
CA GLY A 338 2.10 13.26 5.57
C GLY A 338 1.89 11.88 4.95
N GLY A 339 2.97 11.25 4.51
CA GLY A 339 2.96 9.86 4.05
C GLY A 339 2.79 8.87 5.21
N PHE A 340 2.78 7.60 4.92
CA PHE A 340 2.78 6.56 5.94
C PHE A 340 3.96 6.75 6.89
N PHE A 341 3.65 6.78 8.18
CA PHE A 341 4.63 7.12 9.21
C PHE A 341 5.39 5.90 9.73
N ASP A 342 4.75 4.74 9.67
CA ASP A 342 5.30 3.46 10.10
C ASP A 342 4.81 2.36 9.14
N GLY A 343 5.71 1.67 8.43
CA GLY A 343 5.39 0.61 7.49
C GLY A 343 4.71 1.05 6.19
N GLN A 344 4.12 0.08 5.51
CA GLN A 344 3.34 0.26 4.29
C GLN A 344 1.88 -0.17 4.53
N PRO A 345 0.90 0.33 3.78
CA PRO A 345 -0.51 -0.06 3.93
C PRO A 345 -0.74 -1.57 3.89
N GLU A 346 -0.03 -2.26 3.03
CA GLU A 346 -0.13 -3.70 2.82
C GLU A 346 0.25 -4.49 4.08
N ASP A 347 1.19 -3.98 4.88
CA ASP A 347 1.62 -4.61 6.13
C ASP A 347 0.48 -4.69 7.16
N TYR A 348 -0.46 -3.74 7.11
CA TYR A 348 -1.61 -3.65 8.03
C TYR A 348 -2.85 -4.36 7.50
N ALA A 349 -2.97 -4.55 6.18
CA ALA A 349 -4.12 -5.19 5.58
C ALA A 349 -4.30 -6.65 6.03
N SER A 350 -3.21 -7.35 6.34
CA SER A 350 -3.22 -8.70 6.90
C SER A 350 -3.69 -8.75 8.38
N GLY A 351 -3.65 -7.62 9.10
CA GLY A 351 -3.95 -7.54 10.53
C GLY A 351 -2.84 -8.09 11.45
N THR A 352 -1.66 -8.37 10.91
CA THR A 352 -0.54 -8.96 11.68
C THR A 352 0.41 -7.93 12.26
N ARG A 353 0.37 -6.68 11.73
CA ARG A 353 1.24 -5.60 12.18
C ARG A 353 0.50 -4.62 13.08
N THR A 354 1.15 -4.24 14.16
CA THR A 354 0.70 -3.15 15.05
C THR A 354 1.59 -1.93 14.83
N PRO A 355 1.03 -0.70 14.71
CA PRO A 355 1.83 0.51 14.59
C PRO A 355 2.74 0.69 15.80
N GLY A 356 4.03 0.89 15.58
CA GLY A 356 4.99 1.16 16.65
C GLY A 356 4.98 2.62 17.11
N ARG A 357 4.53 3.54 16.26
CA ARG A 357 4.54 4.99 16.52
C ARG A 357 3.40 5.69 15.78
N TYR A 358 2.90 6.77 16.39
CA TYR A 358 1.93 7.66 15.78
C TYR A 358 2.53 9.05 15.58
N ARG A 359 2.19 9.73 14.49
CA ARG A 359 2.62 11.12 14.24
C ARG A 359 2.05 12.08 15.28
N ASN A 360 0.79 11.89 15.66
CA ASN A 360 0.08 12.65 16.67
C ASN A 360 -0.35 11.71 17.80
N ASP A 361 0.62 11.25 18.60
CA ASP A 361 0.38 10.18 19.60
C ASP A 361 -0.68 10.56 20.63
N ARG A 362 -0.66 11.81 21.12
CA ARG A 362 -1.68 12.29 22.07
C ARG A 362 -3.07 12.30 21.46
N LEU A 363 -3.20 12.81 20.23
CA LEU A 363 -4.48 12.82 19.51
C LEU A 363 -4.99 11.39 19.29
N ALA A 364 -4.13 10.49 18.78
CA ALA A 364 -4.49 9.10 18.57
C ALA A 364 -4.91 8.38 19.87
N LYS A 365 -4.20 8.68 20.98
CA LYS A 365 -4.57 8.17 22.31
C LYS A 365 -5.96 8.65 22.76
N ALA A 366 -6.22 9.93 22.63
CA ALA A 366 -7.50 10.50 22.99
C ALA A 366 -8.64 9.97 22.09
N MET A 367 -8.42 9.90 20.77
CA MET A 367 -9.38 9.34 19.82
C MET A 367 -9.73 7.87 20.15
N ALA A 368 -8.75 7.08 20.56
CA ALA A 368 -9.00 5.72 20.99
C ALA A 368 -9.82 5.66 22.29
N GLU A 369 -9.56 6.54 23.26
CA GLU A 369 -10.32 6.60 24.50
C GLU A 369 -11.80 6.95 24.29
N VAL A 370 -12.12 7.70 23.25
CA VAL A 370 -13.51 8.02 22.87
C VAL A 370 -14.05 7.14 21.72
N GLY A 371 -13.35 6.05 21.40
CA GLY A 371 -13.82 5.04 20.44
C GLY A 371 -13.85 5.50 18.97
N MET A 372 -13.06 6.52 18.59
CA MET A 372 -12.95 6.96 17.19
C MET A 372 -12.02 6.06 16.38
N ILE A 373 -10.94 5.55 16.97
CA ILE A 373 -9.98 4.66 16.28
C ILE A 373 -9.62 3.45 17.15
N ASP A 374 -9.11 2.40 16.50
CA ASP A 374 -8.46 1.28 17.17
C ASP A 374 -6.93 1.47 17.17
N LYS A 375 -6.31 1.28 18.35
CA LYS A 375 -4.83 1.37 18.50
C LYS A 375 -4.09 0.09 18.18
N VAL A 376 -4.78 -1.02 18.02
CA VAL A 376 -4.15 -2.33 17.84
C VAL A 376 -3.66 -2.51 16.39
N GLY A 377 -4.09 -1.62 15.46
CA GLY A 377 -3.70 -1.66 14.06
C GLY A 377 -4.63 -2.47 13.17
N PHE A 378 -5.82 -2.81 13.66
CA PHE A 378 -6.81 -3.54 12.87
C PHE A 378 -7.64 -2.65 11.94
N GLY A 379 -7.59 -1.32 12.04
CA GLY A 379 -8.43 -0.41 11.27
C GLY A 379 -8.37 -0.67 9.76
N ILE A 380 -7.17 -0.78 9.17
CA ILE A 380 -7.01 -1.08 7.72
C ILE A 380 -7.53 -2.49 7.41
N HIS A 381 -7.21 -3.48 8.23
CA HIS A 381 -7.70 -4.84 8.06
C HIS A 381 -9.23 -4.89 8.09
N ASP A 382 -9.85 -4.24 9.05
CA ASP A 382 -11.32 -4.21 9.21
C ASP A 382 -12.01 -3.50 8.05
N MET A 383 -11.43 -2.41 7.53
CA MET A 383 -11.92 -1.74 6.32
C MET A 383 -11.85 -2.66 5.09
N VAL A 384 -10.76 -3.40 4.92
CA VAL A 384 -10.59 -4.41 3.85
C VAL A 384 -11.64 -5.50 3.99
N GLN A 385 -11.84 -6.06 5.20
CA GLN A 385 -12.85 -7.09 5.45
C GLN A 385 -14.28 -6.56 5.28
N ALA A 386 -14.55 -5.32 5.68
CA ALA A 386 -15.86 -4.69 5.49
C ALA A 386 -16.21 -4.58 3.99
N GLN A 387 -15.28 -4.11 3.16
CA GLN A 387 -15.47 -4.03 1.71
C GLN A 387 -15.60 -5.42 1.08
N ARG A 388 -14.76 -6.37 1.49
CA ARG A 388 -14.83 -7.76 1.04
C ARG A 388 -16.22 -8.38 1.28
N ARG A 389 -16.79 -8.23 2.48
CA ARG A 389 -18.12 -8.74 2.84
C ARG A 389 -19.27 -8.08 2.08
N ARG A 390 -18.99 -6.96 1.44
CA ARG A 390 -19.95 -6.18 0.65
C ARG A 390 -19.82 -6.41 -0.85
N PHE A 391 -18.96 -7.34 -1.27
CA PHE A 391 -18.68 -7.66 -2.68
C PHE A 391 -18.22 -6.43 -3.50
N LEU A 392 -17.52 -5.49 -2.85
CA LEU A 392 -16.97 -4.29 -3.48
C LEU A 392 -15.45 -4.39 -3.60
N PRO A 393 -14.83 -3.67 -4.56
CA PRO A 393 -13.38 -3.60 -4.66
C PRO A 393 -12.77 -3.15 -3.34
N LEU A 394 -11.64 -3.74 -2.97
CA LEU A 394 -10.97 -3.45 -1.71
C LEU A 394 -10.50 -1.99 -1.66
N PRO A 395 -10.42 -1.35 -0.49
CA PRO A 395 -9.83 -0.03 -0.39
C PRO A 395 -8.33 -0.09 -0.70
N ASP A 396 -7.77 0.99 -1.21
CA ASP A 396 -6.34 1.10 -1.49
C ASP A 396 -5.78 2.50 -1.19
N TYR A 397 -4.46 2.61 -1.28
CA TYR A 397 -3.72 3.84 -1.00
C TYR A 397 -2.98 4.36 -2.25
N GLU A 398 -3.47 4.03 -3.44
CA GLU A 398 -2.87 4.48 -4.70
C GLU A 398 -2.90 6.00 -4.84
N GLY A 399 -1.79 6.58 -5.28
CA GLY A 399 -1.59 8.03 -5.32
C GLY A 399 -0.98 8.62 -4.05
N SER A 400 -0.70 7.80 -3.03
CA SER A 400 0.06 8.21 -1.85
C SER A 400 1.52 8.49 -2.20
N SER A 401 2.16 9.32 -1.38
CA SER A 401 3.57 9.69 -1.50
C SER A 401 4.17 9.91 -0.11
N LEU A 402 5.43 10.26 -0.05
CA LEU A 402 6.09 10.62 1.22
C LEU A 402 5.47 11.86 1.90
N LEU A 403 4.77 12.71 1.14
CA LEU A 403 4.23 13.98 1.63
C LEU A 403 2.71 13.96 1.83
N ARG A 404 2.02 12.94 1.34
CA ARG A 404 0.56 12.81 1.51
C ARG A 404 0.13 11.36 1.47
N THR A 405 -0.92 11.05 2.19
CA THR A 405 -1.65 9.78 2.10
C THR A 405 -2.94 10.02 1.32
N VAL A 406 -3.25 9.11 0.40
CA VAL A 406 -4.49 9.07 -0.39
C VAL A 406 -5.17 7.74 -0.10
N PHE A 407 -6.37 7.77 0.45
CA PHE A 407 -7.18 6.60 0.75
C PHE A 407 -8.38 6.55 -0.21
N ASN A 408 -8.47 5.48 -1.00
CA ASN A 408 -9.51 5.28 -2.02
C ASN A 408 -10.53 4.26 -1.54
N ILE A 409 -11.83 4.61 -1.60
CA ILE A 409 -12.95 3.78 -1.18
C ILE A 409 -13.90 3.61 -2.38
N TYR A 410 -14.07 2.38 -2.84
CA TYR A 410 -14.90 2.07 -3.99
C TYR A 410 -16.33 1.75 -3.56
N GLY A 411 -17.29 2.47 -4.14
CA GLY A 411 -18.73 2.30 -3.89
C GLY A 411 -19.48 1.68 -5.07
N GLN A 412 -18.75 1.11 -6.02
CA GLN A 412 -19.30 0.35 -7.15
C GLN A 412 -18.35 -0.76 -7.55
N GLU A 413 -18.88 -1.79 -8.15
CA GLU A 413 -18.08 -2.88 -8.72
C GLU A 413 -17.29 -2.37 -9.92
N ILE A 414 -16.04 -2.82 -10.04
CA ILE A 414 -15.18 -2.60 -11.23
C ILE A 414 -15.40 -3.76 -12.19
N ASP A 415 -15.45 -4.97 -11.66
CA ASP A 415 -15.76 -6.20 -12.37
C ASP A 415 -16.60 -7.09 -11.45
N GLU A 416 -17.89 -7.26 -11.78
CA GLU A 416 -18.86 -7.96 -10.94
C GLU A 416 -18.41 -9.39 -10.64
N ASN A 417 -18.09 -10.17 -11.67
CA ASN A 417 -17.75 -11.58 -11.52
C ASN A 417 -16.43 -11.77 -10.76
N TYR A 418 -15.44 -10.96 -11.10
CA TYR A 418 -14.12 -11.05 -10.48
C TYR A 418 -14.14 -10.68 -9.00
N SER A 419 -14.83 -9.61 -8.65
CA SER A 419 -14.96 -9.20 -7.25
C SER A 419 -15.67 -10.27 -6.42
N HIS A 420 -16.76 -10.84 -6.93
CA HIS A 420 -17.47 -11.96 -6.30
C HIS A 420 -16.55 -13.17 -6.12
N TRP A 421 -15.82 -13.54 -7.18
CA TRP A 421 -14.92 -14.69 -7.14
C TRP A 421 -13.82 -14.52 -6.07
N LEU A 422 -13.18 -13.35 -6.01
CA LEU A 422 -12.16 -13.06 -4.99
C LEU A 422 -12.72 -13.16 -3.57
N MET A 423 -13.98 -12.78 -3.37
CA MET A 423 -14.61 -12.78 -2.06
C MET A 423 -15.10 -14.16 -1.63
N GLU A 424 -15.45 -15.02 -2.58
CA GLU A 424 -15.84 -16.42 -2.32
C GLU A 424 -14.62 -17.31 -2.00
N ARG A 425 -13.43 -16.98 -2.52
CA ARG A 425 -12.20 -17.73 -2.27
C ARG A 425 -11.56 -17.33 -0.95
N THR A 426 -12.01 -17.95 0.12
CA THR A 426 -11.47 -17.72 1.48
C THR A 426 -10.16 -18.44 1.74
N ASP A 427 -9.78 -19.37 0.88
CA ASP A 427 -8.56 -20.19 0.94
C ASP A 427 -7.29 -19.43 0.47
N LEU A 428 -7.46 -18.30 -0.24
CA LEU A 428 -6.32 -17.49 -0.67
C LEU A 428 -5.74 -16.67 0.47
N PRO A 429 -4.39 -16.58 0.58
CA PRO A 429 -3.74 -15.62 1.44
C PRO A 429 -4.22 -14.19 1.16
N ILE A 430 -4.36 -13.38 2.19
CA ILE A 430 -4.87 -12.00 2.05
C ILE A 430 -4.00 -11.16 1.12
N GLU A 431 -2.70 -11.38 1.12
CA GLU A 431 -1.74 -10.73 0.23
C GLU A 431 -2.07 -11.03 -1.25
N HIS A 432 -2.38 -12.29 -1.58
CA HIS A 432 -2.79 -12.64 -2.95
C HIS A 432 -4.10 -11.96 -3.35
N VAL A 433 -5.07 -11.88 -2.42
CA VAL A 433 -6.35 -11.19 -2.66
C VAL A 433 -6.11 -9.71 -2.95
N LEU A 434 -5.28 -9.04 -2.17
CA LEU A 434 -4.91 -7.63 -2.37
C LEU A 434 -4.22 -7.40 -3.72
N TRP A 435 -3.28 -8.27 -4.11
CA TRP A 435 -2.56 -8.15 -5.38
C TRP A 435 -3.47 -8.42 -6.58
N LEU A 436 -4.37 -9.39 -6.48
CA LEU A 436 -5.36 -9.65 -7.54
C LEU A 436 -6.38 -8.51 -7.66
N ASP A 437 -6.79 -7.90 -6.55
CA ASP A 437 -7.63 -6.70 -6.56
C ASP A 437 -6.91 -5.51 -7.22
N ARG A 438 -5.62 -5.31 -6.93
CA ARG A 438 -4.78 -4.34 -7.64
C ARG A 438 -4.73 -4.61 -9.14
N LEU A 439 -4.62 -5.88 -9.54
CA LEU A 439 -4.58 -6.27 -10.95
C LEU A 439 -5.89 -5.92 -11.68
N GLN A 440 -7.07 -6.19 -11.11
CA GLN A 440 -8.35 -5.81 -11.72
C GLN A 440 -8.49 -4.29 -11.86
N LYS A 441 -7.92 -3.51 -10.94
CA LYS A 441 -7.88 -2.04 -10.98
C LYS A 441 -6.83 -1.50 -11.96
N LYS A 442 -6.07 -2.38 -12.64
CA LYS A 442 -4.94 -2.03 -13.52
C LYS A 442 -3.82 -1.28 -12.81
N LEU A 443 -3.68 -1.50 -11.50
CA LEU A 443 -2.61 -0.95 -10.69
C LEU A 443 -1.34 -1.78 -10.84
N ARG A 444 -0.19 -1.16 -10.64
CA ARG A 444 1.11 -1.83 -10.74
C ARG A 444 1.29 -2.85 -9.63
N LEU A 445 1.87 -3.99 -10.01
CA LEU A 445 2.44 -4.99 -9.11
C LEU A 445 3.97 -4.94 -9.24
N ASP A 446 4.67 -5.19 -8.15
CA ASP A 446 6.12 -5.34 -8.18
C ASP A 446 6.54 -6.71 -8.77
N ALA A 447 7.83 -6.85 -9.07
CA ALA A 447 8.34 -8.08 -9.68
C ALA A 447 8.21 -9.31 -8.78
N ALA A 448 8.29 -9.14 -7.46
CA ALA A 448 8.16 -10.22 -6.49
C ALA A 448 6.69 -10.69 -6.40
N GLN A 449 5.74 -9.76 -6.33
CA GLN A 449 4.30 -10.03 -6.34
C GLN A 449 3.89 -10.76 -7.63
N VAL A 450 4.36 -10.29 -8.79
CA VAL A 450 4.12 -10.97 -10.08
C VAL A 450 4.70 -12.38 -10.11
N ALA A 451 5.92 -12.58 -9.60
CA ALA A 451 6.56 -13.89 -9.55
C ALA A 451 5.78 -14.86 -8.65
N GLU A 452 5.30 -14.39 -7.50
CA GLU A 452 4.52 -15.17 -6.54
C GLU A 452 3.16 -15.57 -7.12
N LEU A 453 2.41 -14.61 -7.68
CA LEU A 453 1.12 -14.89 -8.31
C LEU A 453 1.24 -15.85 -9.50
N ARG A 454 2.35 -15.77 -10.27
CA ARG A 454 2.63 -16.75 -11.33
C ARG A 454 2.94 -18.14 -10.79
N ARG A 455 3.71 -18.23 -9.71
CA ARG A 455 4.01 -19.53 -9.06
C ARG A 455 2.74 -20.16 -8.53
N ALA A 456 1.83 -19.35 -8.00
CA ALA A 456 0.51 -19.80 -7.55
C ALA A 456 -0.47 -20.08 -8.70
N GLY A 457 -0.10 -19.86 -9.96
CA GLY A 457 -0.96 -20.09 -11.13
C GLY A 457 -2.12 -19.12 -11.28
N LEU A 458 -2.08 -17.98 -10.58
CA LEU A 458 -3.20 -17.03 -10.48
C LEU A 458 -3.23 -16.00 -11.60
N ILE A 459 -2.11 -15.75 -12.26
CA ILE A 459 -2.00 -14.75 -13.34
C ILE A 459 -1.21 -15.27 -14.53
N GLU A 460 -1.51 -14.69 -15.70
CA GLU A 460 -0.83 -14.95 -16.96
C GLU A 460 -0.44 -13.64 -17.66
N GLY A 461 0.30 -13.75 -18.78
CA GLY A 461 0.71 -12.61 -19.59
C GLY A 461 2.09 -12.06 -19.20
N ARG A 462 2.53 -11.01 -19.92
CA ARG A 462 3.79 -10.31 -19.67
C ARG A 462 3.51 -8.85 -19.29
N SER A 463 4.25 -8.31 -18.32
CA SER A 463 4.15 -6.88 -18.00
C SER A 463 4.33 -6.02 -19.25
N PRO A 464 3.51 -4.98 -19.48
CA PRO A 464 2.42 -4.49 -18.61
C PRO A 464 1.06 -5.16 -18.82
N LYS A 465 0.93 -6.18 -19.67
CA LYS A 465 -0.33 -6.87 -20.02
C LYS A 465 -0.52 -8.13 -19.18
N LEU A 466 -0.56 -7.97 -17.86
CA LEU A 466 -0.92 -9.04 -16.93
C LEU A 466 -2.44 -9.18 -16.86
N HIS A 467 -2.93 -10.40 -16.71
CA HIS A 467 -4.34 -10.72 -16.56
C HIS A 467 -4.51 -12.00 -15.75
N ILE A 468 -5.73 -12.24 -15.30
CA ILE A 468 -6.11 -13.44 -14.56
C ILE A 468 -5.84 -14.68 -15.42
N SER A 469 -5.42 -15.80 -14.81
CA SER A 469 -5.21 -17.06 -15.53
C SER A 469 -6.51 -17.57 -16.16
N ALA A 470 -6.40 -18.34 -17.24
CA ALA A 470 -7.56 -18.94 -17.90
C ALA A 470 -8.38 -19.81 -16.95
N GLN A 471 -7.70 -20.51 -16.05
CA GLN A 471 -8.33 -21.36 -15.05
C GLN A 471 -9.22 -20.57 -14.08
N MET A 472 -8.80 -19.38 -13.69
CA MET A 472 -9.59 -18.47 -12.87
C MET A 472 -10.74 -17.84 -13.67
N ALA A 473 -10.47 -17.42 -14.90
CA ALA A 473 -11.48 -16.83 -15.76
C ALA A 473 -12.67 -17.77 -16.01
N VAL A 474 -12.42 -19.06 -16.16
CA VAL A 474 -13.48 -20.07 -16.29
C VAL A 474 -14.30 -20.19 -15.00
N ALA A 475 -13.63 -20.18 -13.85
CA ALA A 475 -14.29 -20.26 -12.55
C ALA A 475 -15.15 -19.04 -12.21
N THR A 476 -14.87 -17.88 -12.84
CA THR A 476 -15.54 -16.60 -12.56
C THR A 476 -16.46 -16.10 -13.67
N ASP A 477 -16.77 -16.93 -14.68
CA ASP A 477 -17.46 -16.49 -15.92
C ASP A 477 -16.79 -15.30 -16.65
N GLN A 478 -15.55 -14.97 -16.28
CA GLN A 478 -14.77 -13.88 -16.90
C GLN A 478 -14.03 -14.31 -18.18
N GLU A 479 -14.44 -15.40 -18.81
CA GLU A 479 -13.88 -15.81 -20.10
C GLU A 479 -13.84 -14.65 -21.11
N VAL A 480 -14.86 -13.78 -21.09
CA VAL A 480 -14.98 -12.65 -22.00
C VAL A 480 -13.87 -11.60 -21.77
N ALA A 481 -13.60 -11.26 -20.50
CA ALA A 481 -12.54 -10.30 -20.16
C ALA A 481 -11.14 -10.86 -20.46
N TYR A 482 -10.91 -12.14 -20.13
CA TYR A 482 -9.68 -12.85 -20.48
C TYR A 482 -9.41 -12.87 -21.99
N LEU A 483 -10.45 -13.07 -22.79
CA LEU A 483 -10.38 -13.11 -24.24
C LEU A 483 -10.12 -11.75 -24.87
N ASN A 484 -10.75 -10.70 -24.34
CA ASN A 484 -10.56 -9.34 -24.80
C ASN A 484 -9.12 -8.84 -24.57
N HIS A 485 -8.43 -9.34 -23.52
CA HIS A 485 -7.03 -8.98 -23.25
C HIS A 485 -6.02 -9.65 -24.18
N LYS A 486 -6.34 -10.80 -24.75
CA LYS A 486 -5.45 -11.47 -25.72
C LYS A 486 -5.49 -10.87 -27.15
N GLY A 487 -6.40 -9.95 -27.40
CA GLY A 487 -6.54 -9.31 -28.71
C GLY A 487 -6.97 -10.26 -29.81
N LEU A 488 -6.89 -9.85 -31.06
CA LEU A 488 -7.22 -10.67 -32.24
C LEU A 488 -6.18 -11.78 -32.51
N ASP A 489 -5.60 -12.39 -31.48
CA ASP A 489 -4.70 -13.54 -31.65
C ASP A 489 -5.48 -14.74 -32.15
N SER A 490 -5.32 -14.98 -33.45
CA SER A 490 -5.93 -16.11 -34.18
C SER A 490 -5.74 -17.45 -33.47
N LYS A 491 -4.60 -17.68 -32.80
CA LYS A 491 -4.28 -18.89 -32.08
C LYS A 491 -5.22 -19.12 -30.89
N HIS A 492 -5.59 -18.06 -30.22
CA HIS A 492 -6.51 -18.12 -29.08
C HIS A 492 -7.93 -18.48 -29.53
N TYR A 493 -8.47 -17.81 -30.55
CA TYR A 493 -9.79 -18.12 -31.08
C TYR A 493 -9.87 -19.52 -31.68
N LYS A 494 -8.77 -20.02 -32.29
CA LYS A 494 -8.63 -21.42 -32.71
C LYS A 494 -8.77 -22.37 -31.51
N GLY A 495 -8.12 -22.07 -30.38
CA GLY A 495 -8.22 -22.85 -29.15
C GLY A 495 -9.66 -22.98 -28.62
N LEU A 496 -10.43 -21.88 -28.68
CA LEU A 496 -11.85 -21.90 -28.30
C LEU A 496 -12.72 -22.79 -29.20
N VAL A 497 -12.50 -22.68 -30.50
CA VAL A 497 -13.21 -23.53 -31.45
C VAL A 497 -12.89 -25.02 -31.21
N LEU A 498 -11.60 -25.34 -30.99
CA LEU A 498 -11.17 -26.71 -30.69
C LEU A 498 -11.79 -27.19 -29.37
N GLY A 499 -11.82 -26.38 -28.32
CA GLY A 499 -12.50 -26.71 -27.05
C GLY A 499 -14.00 -27.00 -27.22
N LEU A 500 -14.70 -26.17 -27.99
CA LEU A 500 -16.11 -26.39 -28.28
C LEU A 500 -16.33 -27.66 -29.08
N LEU A 501 -15.49 -27.93 -30.07
CA LEU A 501 -15.60 -29.14 -30.92
C LEU A 501 -15.13 -30.41 -30.22
N ALA A 502 -14.37 -30.33 -29.15
CA ALA A 502 -14.03 -31.47 -28.28
C ALA A 502 -15.24 -32.02 -27.54
N LEU A 503 -16.26 -31.18 -27.32
CA LEU A 503 -17.55 -31.61 -26.74
C LEU A 503 -18.47 -32.34 -27.75
N GLY A 504 -18.08 -32.37 -29.02
CA GLY A 504 -18.81 -33.01 -30.13
C GLY A 504 -19.03 -32.08 -31.32
N PRO A 505 -19.54 -32.61 -32.45
CA PRO A 505 -19.79 -31.81 -33.65
C PRO A 505 -20.81 -30.69 -33.40
N GLN A 506 -20.50 -29.46 -33.88
CA GLN A 506 -21.31 -28.26 -33.64
C GLN A 506 -21.71 -27.57 -34.94
N PRO A 507 -22.92 -27.00 -35.03
CA PRO A 507 -23.34 -26.19 -36.17
C PRO A 507 -22.63 -24.83 -36.18
N ARG A 508 -22.48 -24.22 -37.35
CA ARG A 508 -21.88 -22.89 -37.55
C ARG A 508 -22.52 -21.81 -36.66
N ALA A 509 -23.85 -21.89 -36.50
CA ALA A 509 -24.57 -20.93 -35.66
C ALA A 509 -24.08 -20.90 -34.21
N LYS A 510 -23.77 -22.08 -33.66
CA LYS A 510 -23.29 -22.21 -32.28
C LYS A 510 -21.85 -21.71 -32.11
N ILE A 511 -20.97 -21.91 -33.12
CA ILE A 511 -19.64 -21.36 -33.16
C ILE A 511 -19.72 -19.81 -33.25
N ASN A 512 -20.60 -19.26 -34.09
CA ASN A 512 -20.83 -17.85 -34.18
C ASN A 512 -21.37 -17.27 -32.87
N ALA A 513 -22.36 -17.91 -32.24
CA ALA A 513 -22.92 -17.45 -30.96
C ALA A 513 -21.86 -17.44 -29.85
N MET A 514 -20.91 -18.35 -29.87
CA MET A 514 -19.80 -18.37 -28.94
C MET A 514 -18.75 -17.26 -29.21
N LEU A 515 -18.40 -17.04 -30.49
CA LEU A 515 -17.29 -16.14 -30.85
C LEU A 515 -17.69 -14.67 -31.01
N LEU A 516 -18.94 -14.36 -31.53
CA LEU A 516 -19.36 -13.00 -31.78
C LEU A 516 -19.32 -12.10 -30.53
N PRO A 517 -19.84 -12.54 -29.37
CA PRO A 517 -19.78 -11.72 -28.17
C PRO A 517 -18.34 -11.49 -27.66
N LYS A 518 -17.40 -12.33 -28.10
CA LYS A 518 -16.00 -12.34 -27.69
C LYS A 518 -15.07 -11.54 -28.62
N LEU A 519 -15.61 -11.03 -29.72
CA LEU A 519 -14.91 -10.12 -30.62
C LEU A 519 -15.15 -8.66 -30.19
N PRO A 520 -14.14 -7.78 -30.33
CA PRO A 520 -14.26 -6.38 -29.88
C PRO A 520 -15.49 -5.68 -30.48
N ALA A 521 -16.30 -5.07 -29.62
CA ALA A 521 -17.51 -4.36 -30.02
C ALA A 521 -17.25 -3.16 -30.97
N ALA A 522 -16.02 -2.68 -31.03
CA ALA A 522 -15.58 -1.64 -31.97
C ALA A 522 -15.52 -2.12 -33.43
N ILE A 523 -15.57 -3.43 -33.69
CA ILE A 523 -15.54 -4.01 -35.02
C ILE A 523 -16.96 -4.20 -35.54
N ALA A 524 -17.26 -3.70 -36.75
CA ALA A 524 -18.57 -3.89 -37.37
C ALA A 524 -18.95 -5.37 -37.46
N LEU A 525 -20.21 -5.71 -37.24
CA LEU A 525 -20.71 -7.08 -37.20
C LEU A 525 -20.40 -7.89 -38.48
N SER A 526 -20.38 -7.22 -39.64
CA SER A 526 -19.97 -7.81 -40.92
C SER A 526 -18.50 -8.27 -40.90
N SER A 527 -17.62 -7.43 -40.36
CA SER A 527 -16.20 -7.73 -40.21
C SER A 527 -15.93 -8.81 -39.18
N GLN A 528 -16.68 -8.84 -38.08
CA GLN A 528 -16.61 -9.92 -37.08
C GLN A 528 -17.00 -11.27 -37.70
N LYS A 529 -18.07 -11.32 -38.48
CA LYS A 529 -18.49 -12.56 -39.20
C LYS A 529 -17.47 -13.00 -40.24
N THR A 530 -16.80 -12.05 -40.93
CA THR A 530 -15.72 -12.32 -41.87
C THR A 530 -14.49 -12.88 -41.15
N PHE A 531 -14.11 -12.33 -40.01
CA PHE A 531 -13.03 -12.84 -39.17
C PHE A 531 -13.29 -14.31 -38.79
N ILE A 532 -14.48 -14.62 -38.26
CA ILE A 532 -14.82 -16.01 -37.89
C ILE A 532 -14.79 -16.95 -39.11
N LYS A 533 -15.21 -16.47 -40.28
CA LYS A 533 -15.13 -17.24 -41.51
C LYS A 533 -13.70 -17.60 -41.85
N ASN A 534 -12.82 -16.62 -41.86
CA ASN A 534 -11.39 -16.78 -42.17
C ASN A 534 -10.70 -17.68 -41.13
N LEU A 535 -10.99 -17.50 -39.84
CA LEU A 535 -10.47 -18.34 -38.76
C LEU A 535 -10.76 -19.82 -38.99
N LEU A 536 -12.02 -20.18 -39.32
CA LEU A 536 -12.39 -21.56 -39.58
C LEU A 536 -11.78 -22.11 -40.89
N GLN A 537 -11.61 -21.27 -41.90
CA GLN A 537 -10.91 -21.66 -43.13
C GLN A 537 -9.44 -22.00 -42.87
N ASP A 538 -8.76 -21.16 -42.03
CA ASP A 538 -7.38 -21.40 -41.63
C ASP A 538 -7.26 -22.72 -40.82
N MET A 539 -8.18 -22.97 -39.89
CA MET A 539 -8.20 -24.22 -39.12
C MET A 539 -8.42 -25.47 -40.01
N VAL A 540 -9.18 -25.33 -41.08
CA VAL A 540 -9.34 -26.42 -42.07
C VAL A 540 -8.01 -26.62 -42.84
N ARG A 541 -7.35 -25.56 -43.29
CA ARG A 541 -6.02 -25.65 -43.96
C ARG A 541 -4.97 -26.26 -43.04
N GLU A 542 -5.03 -25.96 -41.77
CA GLU A 542 -4.13 -26.53 -40.76
C GLU A 542 -4.51 -27.95 -40.34
N GLN A 543 -5.53 -28.55 -40.98
CA GLN A 543 -6.00 -29.91 -40.71
C GLN A 543 -6.51 -30.12 -39.27
N LEU A 544 -6.91 -29.07 -38.57
CA LEU A 544 -7.39 -29.12 -37.19
C LEU A 544 -8.87 -29.51 -37.10
N ILE A 545 -9.68 -29.04 -38.07
CA ILE A 545 -11.13 -29.26 -38.11
C ILE A 545 -11.59 -29.59 -39.53
N GLU A 546 -12.77 -30.19 -39.65
CA GLU A 546 -13.41 -30.44 -40.92
C GLU A 546 -14.91 -30.14 -40.86
N ASN A 547 -15.49 -29.84 -42.02
CA ASN A 547 -16.93 -29.68 -42.17
C ASN A 547 -17.57 -30.99 -42.65
N ALA A 548 -18.30 -31.64 -41.77
CA ALA A 548 -19.02 -32.89 -42.08
C ALA A 548 -20.46 -32.57 -42.49
N GLY A 549 -20.69 -32.33 -43.79
CA GLY A 549 -22.05 -32.13 -44.31
C GLY A 549 -22.17 -31.11 -45.47
N GLY A 550 -21.07 -30.66 -46.06
CA GLY A 550 -21.07 -29.81 -47.25
C GLY A 550 -21.46 -28.35 -47.00
N ALA A 551 -21.88 -27.59 -48.03
CA ALA A 551 -22.11 -26.15 -47.98
C ALA A 551 -23.49 -25.69 -47.47
N THR A 552 -24.25 -26.57 -46.83
CA THR A 552 -25.62 -26.27 -46.32
C THR A 552 -25.61 -25.69 -44.91
N GLN A 553 -26.69 -24.98 -44.52
CA GLN A 553 -26.85 -24.42 -43.17
C GLN A 553 -26.88 -25.49 -42.05
N ALA A 554 -27.11 -26.76 -42.41
CA ALA A 554 -27.11 -27.91 -41.51
C ALA A 554 -25.72 -28.54 -41.33
N ALA A 555 -24.67 -28.00 -41.93
CA ALA A 555 -23.33 -28.57 -41.85
C ALA A 555 -22.75 -28.48 -40.43
N LEU A 556 -22.22 -29.60 -39.94
CA LEU A 556 -21.60 -29.71 -38.63
C LEU A 556 -20.07 -29.64 -38.75
N TRP A 557 -19.47 -28.83 -37.92
CA TRP A 557 -18.02 -28.74 -37.76
C TRP A 557 -17.56 -29.71 -36.70
N ARG A 558 -16.48 -30.44 -36.94
CA ARG A 558 -15.90 -31.40 -36.00
C ARG A 558 -14.39 -31.38 -36.04
N LEU A 559 -13.76 -31.89 -35.00
CA LEU A 559 -12.31 -32.12 -34.99
C LEU A 559 -11.94 -33.13 -36.09
N LYS A 560 -10.87 -32.83 -36.81
CA LYS A 560 -10.31 -33.81 -37.75
C LYS A 560 -9.51 -34.84 -36.95
N ARG A 561 -9.84 -36.13 -37.11
CA ARG A 561 -9.12 -37.25 -36.48
C ARG A 561 -7.79 -37.50 -37.17
#